data_58149a9ce29e05e0cfa0ef83ab65d6b9
#
_entry.id   58149a9ce29e05e0cfa0ef83ab65d6b9
#
_cell.length_a   1.000
_cell.length_b   1.000
_cell.length_c   1.000
_cell.angle_alpha   90.00
_cell.angle_beta   90.00
_cell.angle_gamma   90.00
#
_symmetry.space_group_name_H-M   'P 1'
#
loop_
_entity.id
_entity.type
_entity.pdbx_description
1 polymer ?
#
loop_
_entity_poly.entity_id
_entity_poly.type
_entity_poly.pdbx_seq_one_letter_code
_entity_poly.pdbx_strand_id
1 'polypeptide(L)'
;GFGHRATERMHNGALIVYARHGDILPAPPRGITRFQEGTGTIPPEAEPFANRLRKNLKAAQKQAEVANVSCYRVYDADMPEFNLAVDVYEGQLHVQEYAPPKTIEAEKAEARFKLALIAIRHVFGLHREQVFIKVRSRQKGNQQYEKQGSKGKFVEVREGQAWLLVNFTDYLDTGLFLDHRPLRLRMAEESKGKHFLNLFAYTGVASVHAALAGAASTVTLDLSPTYLAWAERNFALN
;
A
#
# COMPACT_ATOMS: atom_id res chain seq x y z
N GLY A 1 -6.44 14.87 18.08
CA GLY A 1 -6.69 13.47 18.40
C GLY A 1 -8.17 13.12 18.32
N PHE A 2 -8.49 11.87 18.04
CA PHE A 2 -9.87 11.38 18.03
C PHE A 2 -10.47 11.50 19.45
N GLY A 3 -11.71 11.97 19.58
CA GLY A 3 -12.42 12.16 20.85
C GLY A 3 -12.55 10.87 21.64
N HIS A 4 -13.69 10.25 21.79
CA HIS A 4 -13.84 8.99 22.52
C HIS A 4 -13.66 7.78 21.58
N ARG A 5 -12.83 6.83 22.01
CA ARG A 5 -12.57 5.56 21.33
C ARG A 5 -12.81 4.39 22.30
N ALA A 6 -13.54 3.39 21.85
CA ALA A 6 -13.72 2.14 22.59
C ALA A 6 -13.52 0.94 21.65
N THR A 7 -12.93 -0.13 22.18
CA THR A 7 -12.81 -1.43 21.49
C THR A 7 -13.60 -2.44 22.26
N GLU A 8 -14.54 -3.13 21.62
CA GLU A 8 -15.40 -4.13 22.23
C GLU A 8 -15.33 -5.45 21.46
N ARG A 9 -15.42 -6.59 22.20
CA ARG A 9 -15.58 -7.92 21.60
C ARG A 9 -17.04 -8.23 21.37
N MET A 10 -17.37 -8.62 20.15
CA MET A 10 -18.70 -9.12 19.84
C MET A 10 -18.85 -10.61 20.17
N HIS A 11 -20.10 -11.06 20.31
CA HIS A 11 -20.47 -12.42 20.70
C HIS A 11 -19.92 -13.51 19.77
N ASN A 12 -19.66 -13.23 18.50
CA ASN A 12 -19.09 -14.15 17.51
C ASN A 12 -17.57 -14.03 17.31
N GLY A 13 -16.86 -13.35 18.21
CA GLY A 13 -15.41 -13.14 18.12
C GLY A 13 -14.96 -11.98 17.24
N ALA A 14 -15.87 -11.28 16.57
CA ALA A 14 -15.55 -10.05 15.86
C ALA A 14 -15.18 -8.93 16.84
N LEU A 15 -14.24 -8.07 16.45
CA LEU A 15 -13.86 -6.89 17.21
C LEU A 15 -14.40 -5.63 16.55
N ILE A 16 -14.80 -4.66 17.35
CA ILE A 16 -15.27 -3.35 16.88
C ILE A 16 -14.35 -2.27 17.45
N VAL A 17 -13.88 -1.38 16.59
CA VAL A 17 -13.30 -0.10 16.99
C VAL A 17 -14.32 0.98 16.71
N TYR A 18 -14.80 1.63 17.77
CA TYR A 18 -15.70 2.76 17.71
C TYR A 18 -14.94 4.04 17.98
N ALA A 19 -15.06 5.03 17.11
CA ALA A 19 -14.44 6.32 17.28
C ALA A 19 -15.46 7.45 17.07
N ARG A 20 -15.52 8.37 18.02
CA ARG A 20 -16.15 9.68 17.89
C ARG A 20 -15.11 10.72 17.54
N HIS A 21 -15.37 11.51 16.53
CA HIS A 21 -14.41 12.47 16.01
C HIS A 21 -14.75 13.88 16.48
N GLY A 22 -13.74 14.57 17.02
CA GLY A 22 -13.77 16.01 17.23
C GLY A 22 -13.14 16.74 16.03
N ASP A 23 -12.71 17.97 16.23
CA ASP A 23 -11.98 18.74 15.22
C ASP A 23 -10.65 18.06 14.91
N ILE A 24 -10.48 17.65 13.66
CA ILE A 24 -9.26 17.00 13.16
C ILE A 24 -8.51 18.04 12.35
N LEU A 25 -7.29 18.36 12.79
CA LEU A 25 -6.40 19.21 12.01
C LEU A 25 -5.71 18.36 10.94
N PRO A 26 -5.82 18.71 9.65
CA PRO A 26 -5.13 17.99 8.60
C PRO A 26 -3.61 18.10 8.80
N ALA A 27 -2.91 16.99 8.59
CA ALA A 27 -1.46 16.98 8.62
C ALA A 27 -0.89 17.91 7.54
N PRO A 28 0.20 18.64 7.82
CA PRO A 28 0.82 19.51 6.83
C PRO A 28 1.27 18.69 5.61
N PRO A 29 1.14 19.24 4.39
CA PRO A 29 1.59 18.55 3.19
C PRO A 29 3.10 18.36 3.22
N ARG A 30 3.56 17.11 3.05
CA ARG A 30 4.96 16.79 2.70
C ARG A 30 5.03 16.61 1.19
N GLY A 31 6.10 17.08 0.56
CA GLY A 31 6.38 16.76 -0.84
C GLY A 31 6.49 15.24 -1.06
N ILE A 32 6.26 14.79 -2.27
CA ILE A 32 6.51 13.38 -2.63
C ILE A 32 8.02 13.16 -2.86
N THR A 33 8.47 11.93 -2.61
CA THR A 33 9.85 11.53 -2.90
C THR A 33 10.12 11.61 -4.39
N ARG A 34 11.17 12.35 -4.78
CA ARG A 34 11.70 12.40 -6.15
C ARG A 34 12.82 11.39 -6.27
N PHE A 35 12.69 10.47 -7.23
CA PHE A 35 13.75 9.51 -7.53
C PHE A 35 14.74 10.10 -8.54
N GLN A 36 16.02 9.78 -8.33
CA GLN A 36 17.11 10.11 -9.25
C GLN A 36 17.67 8.82 -9.80
N GLU A 37 17.81 8.75 -11.10
CA GLU A 37 18.33 7.56 -11.77
C GLU A 37 19.76 7.23 -11.30
N GLY A 38 20.06 5.95 -11.15
CA GLY A 38 21.38 5.47 -10.76
C GLY A 38 22.42 5.71 -11.87
N THR A 39 23.68 5.83 -11.48
CA THR A 39 24.78 6.19 -12.39
C THR A 39 25.42 5.00 -13.13
N GLY A 40 24.93 3.79 -12.93
CA GLY A 40 25.48 2.59 -13.60
C GLY A 40 24.87 2.35 -14.97
N THR A 41 25.46 1.40 -15.72
CA THR A 41 24.85 0.83 -16.94
C THR A 41 23.99 -0.37 -16.59
N ILE A 42 22.96 -0.62 -17.35
CA ILE A 42 22.12 -1.82 -17.23
C ILE A 42 22.32 -2.73 -18.44
N PRO A 43 22.05 -4.05 -18.32
CA PRO A 43 22.09 -4.96 -19.46
C PRO A 43 21.16 -4.50 -20.58
N PRO A 44 21.56 -4.63 -21.87
CA PRO A 44 20.71 -4.22 -23.01
C PRO A 44 19.33 -4.89 -22.99
N GLU A 45 19.23 -6.11 -22.50
CA GLU A 45 17.98 -6.87 -22.40
C GLU A 45 17.01 -6.27 -21.37
N ALA A 46 17.50 -5.50 -20.39
CA ALA A 46 16.69 -4.81 -19.39
C ALA A 46 16.24 -3.40 -19.85
N GLU A 47 16.86 -2.84 -20.89
CA GLU A 47 16.60 -1.47 -21.35
C GLU A 47 15.14 -1.23 -21.79
N PRO A 48 14.45 -2.13 -22.51
CA PRO A 48 13.05 -1.94 -22.88
C PRO A 48 12.15 -1.79 -21.62
N PHE A 49 12.41 -2.57 -20.59
CA PHE A 49 11.68 -2.48 -19.33
C PHE A 49 12.02 -1.19 -18.55
N ALA A 50 13.30 -0.81 -18.49
CA ALA A 50 13.74 0.44 -17.89
C ALA A 50 13.06 1.65 -18.54
N ASN A 51 12.98 1.68 -19.88
CA ASN A 51 12.31 2.73 -20.63
C ASN A 51 10.81 2.80 -20.31
N ARG A 52 10.14 1.65 -20.16
CA ARG A 52 8.74 1.59 -19.72
C ARG A 52 8.60 2.17 -18.31
N LEU A 53 9.48 1.76 -17.38
CA LEU A 53 9.46 2.27 -16.00
C LEU A 53 9.69 3.79 -15.93
N ARG A 54 10.65 4.33 -16.68
CA ARG A 54 10.92 5.81 -16.74
C ARG A 54 9.68 6.57 -17.17
N LYS A 55 9.02 6.11 -18.25
CA LYS A 55 7.79 6.72 -18.76
C LYS A 55 6.67 6.67 -17.71
N ASN A 56 6.44 5.50 -17.14
CA ASN A 56 5.39 5.30 -16.15
C ASN A 56 5.66 6.11 -14.87
N LEU A 57 6.89 6.11 -14.37
CA LEU A 57 7.30 6.85 -13.17
C LEU A 57 7.03 8.34 -13.32
N LYS A 58 7.41 8.92 -14.46
CA LYS A 58 7.15 10.35 -14.75
C LYS A 58 5.66 10.69 -14.70
N ALA A 59 4.82 9.82 -15.27
CA ALA A 59 3.37 10.03 -15.29
C ALA A 59 2.76 9.84 -13.90
N ALA A 60 3.16 8.76 -13.20
CA ALA A 60 2.66 8.43 -11.87
C ALA A 60 3.05 9.49 -10.82
N GLN A 61 4.29 9.99 -10.85
CA GLN A 61 4.73 11.06 -9.95
C GLN A 61 3.91 12.34 -10.14
N LYS A 62 3.65 12.75 -11.39
CA LYS A 62 2.80 13.90 -11.65
C LYS A 62 1.39 13.75 -11.07
N GLN A 63 0.80 12.56 -11.23
CA GLN A 63 -0.52 12.28 -10.66
C GLN A 63 -0.48 12.23 -9.13
N ALA A 64 0.56 11.63 -8.54
CA ALA A 64 0.75 11.53 -7.11
C ALA A 64 0.90 12.92 -6.44
N GLU A 65 1.60 13.85 -7.11
CA GLU A 65 1.70 15.24 -6.65
C GLU A 65 0.35 15.94 -6.62
N VAL A 66 -0.42 15.85 -7.72
CA VAL A 66 -1.76 16.43 -7.80
C VAL A 66 -2.71 15.84 -6.75
N ALA A 67 -2.64 14.52 -6.56
CA ALA A 67 -3.48 13.82 -5.59
C ALA A 67 -2.95 13.93 -4.14
N ASN A 68 -1.78 14.53 -3.92
CA ASN A 68 -1.13 14.62 -2.61
C ASN A 68 -0.95 13.24 -1.94
N VAL A 69 -0.43 12.26 -2.69
CA VAL A 69 -0.19 10.90 -2.22
C VAL A 69 1.28 10.52 -2.36
N SER A 70 1.81 9.78 -1.39
CA SER A 70 3.19 9.28 -1.41
C SER A 70 3.28 7.77 -1.71
N CYS A 71 2.14 7.15 -1.97
CA CYS A 71 2.04 5.73 -2.29
C CYS A 71 1.23 5.55 -3.59
N TYR A 72 1.83 4.90 -4.59
CA TYR A 72 1.21 4.74 -5.91
C TYR A 72 1.87 3.63 -6.72
N ARG A 73 1.11 3.03 -7.64
CA ARG A 73 1.61 2.02 -8.57
C ARG A 73 2.27 2.68 -9.77
N VAL A 74 3.44 2.16 -10.15
CA VAL A 74 4.20 2.62 -11.32
C VAL A 74 4.12 1.63 -12.46
N TYR A 75 4.02 0.32 -12.16
CA TYR A 75 4.02 -0.72 -13.18
C TYR A 75 3.12 -1.88 -12.73
N ASP A 76 2.35 -2.45 -13.66
CA ASP A 76 1.49 -3.61 -13.40
C ASP A 76 1.39 -4.51 -14.62
N ALA A 77 2.40 -5.36 -14.82
CA ALA A 77 2.49 -6.32 -15.91
C ALA A 77 2.23 -5.74 -17.32
N ASP A 78 2.61 -4.49 -17.55
CA ASP A 78 2.40 -3.79 -18.84
C ASP A 78 3.12 -4.47 -20.01
N MET A 79 4.12 -5.30 -19.73
CA MET A 79 4.90 -6.04 -20.72
C MET A 79 4.84 -7.55 -20.40
N PRO A 80 4.48 -8.41 -21.36
CA PRO A 80 4.32 -9.85 -21.11
C PRO A 80 5.57 -10.56 -20.57
N GLU A 81 6.77 -10.02 -20.89
CA GLU A 81 8.04 -10.57 -20.43
C GLU A 81 8.33 -10.29 -18.96
N PHE A 82 7.71 -9.24 -18.39
CA PHE A 82 7.94 -8.75 -17.04
C PHE A 82 6.65 -8.76 -16.24
N ASN A 83 6.28 -9.97 -15.77
CA ASN A 83 5.03 -10.23 -15.07
C ASN A 83 5.14 -9.90 -13.56
N LEU A 84 5.15 -8.62 -13.24
CA LEU A 84 5.29 -8.11 -11.87
C LEU A 84 4.56 -6.78 -11.70
N ALA A 85 4.36 -6.35 -10.45
CA ALA A 85 3.95 -5.01 -10.12
C ALA A 85 5.05 -4.27 -9.36
N VAL A 86 5.11 -2.94 -9.54
CA VAL A 86 6.02 -2.03 -8.82
C VAL A 86 5.21 -0.93 -8.18
N ASP A 87 5.17 -0.93 -6.86
CA ASP A 87 4.49 0.06 -6.05
C ASP A 87 5.51 0.91 -5.28
N VAL A 88 5.31 2.21 -5.30
CA VAL A 88 6.06 3.20 -4.49
C VAL A 88 5.33 3.41 -3.18
N TYR A 89 6.09 3.45 -2.08
CA TYR A 89 5.64 3.84 -0.75
C TYR A 89 6.70 4.77 -0.13
N GLU A 90 6.48 6.07 -0.18
CA GLU A 90 7.48 7.08 0.16
C GLU A 90 8.76 6.91 -0.68
N GLY A 91 9.91 6.68 -0.08
CA GLY A 91 11.18 6.40 -0.76
C GLY A 91 11.52 4.92 -0.91
N GLN A 92 10.54 4.02 -0.79
CA GLN A 92 10.72 2.57 -0.83
C GLN A 92 9.85 1.95 -1.92
N LEU A 93 10.26 0.78 -2.42
CA LEU A 93 9.49 0.03 -3.41
C LEU A 93 9.02 -1.30 -2.85
N HIS A 94 7.80 -1.63 -3.18
CA HIS A 94 7.24 -2.97 -3.01
C HIS A 94 7.04 -3.59 -4.40
N VAL A 95 7.80 -4.65 -4.67
CA VAL A 95 7.78 -5.37 -5.95
C VAL A 95 7.09 -6.70 -5.75
N GLN A 96 6.01 -6.92 -6.47
CA GLN A 96 5.26 -8.17 -6.43
C GLN A 96 5.52 -8.94 -7.72
N GLU A 97 6.19 -10.08 -7.63
CA GLU A 97 6.30 -11.01 -8.75
C GLU A 97 5.00 -11.82 -8.86
N TYR A 98 4.38 -11.81 -10.02
CA TYR A 98 3.25 -12.69 -10.33
C TYR A 98 3.75 -14.05 -10.79
N ALA A 99 3.06 -15.12 -10.38
CA ALA A 99 3.41 -16.46 -10.81
C ALA A 99 3.44 -16.54 -12.35
N PRO A 100 4.56 -17.00 -12.94
CA PRO A 100 4.66 -17.10 -14.39
C PRO A 100 3.62 -18.09 -14.93
N PRO A 101 3.15 -17.93 -16.17
CA PRO A 101 2.36 -18.93 -16.85
C PRO A 101 3.09 -20.27 -16.87
N LYS A 102 2.36 -21.39 -16.76
CA LYS A 102 2.94 -22.74 -16.77
C LYS A 102 3.74 -23.09 -18.03
N THR A 103 3.57 -22.30 -19.09
CA THR A 103 4.26 -22.43 -20.38
C THR A 103 5.67 -21.83 -20.39
N ILE A 104 6.04 -21.09 -19.35
CA ILE A 104 7.37 -20.46 -19.24
C ILE A 104 8.24 -21.30 -18.30
N GLU A 105 9.42 -21.65 -18.77
CA GLU A 105 10.43 -22.34 -17.96
C GLU A 105 10.84 -21.50 -16.75
N ALA A 106 10.99 -22.15 -15.59
CA ALA A 106 11.29 -21.46 -14.33
C ALA A 106 12.60 -20.66 -14.39
N GLU A 107 13.64 -21.21 -15.01
CA GLU A 107 14.93 -20.53 -15.18
C GLU A 107 14.81 -19.24 -16.01
N LYS A 108 14.01 -19.27 -17.05
CA LYS A 108 13.74 -18.10 -17.90
C LYS A 108 12.94 -17.03 -17.16
N ALA A 109 11.96 -17.43 -16.35
CA ALA A 109 11.21 -16.51 -15.51
C ALA A 109 12.12 -15.84 -14.46
N GLU A 110 12.95 -16.63 -13.79
CA GLU A 110 13.92 -16.11 -12.80
C GLU A 110 14.94 -15.14 -13.43
N ALA A 111 15.47 -15.48 -14.61
CA ALA A 111 16.39 -14.59 -15.32
C ALA A 111 15.75 -13.26 -15.69
N ARG A 112 14.51 -13.27 -16.17
CA ARG A 112 13.73 -12.05 -16.47
C ARG A 112 13.47 -11.22 -15.20
N PHE A 113 13.12 -11.87 -14.11
CA PHE A 113 12.89 -11.17 -12.85
C PHE A 113 14.18 -10.51 -12.31
N LYS A 114 15.33 -11.18 -12.42
CA LYS A 114 16.64 -10.59 -12.10
C LYS A 114 16.94 -9.34 -12.94
N LEU A 115 16.69 -9.40 -14.25
CA LEU A 115 16.82 -8.24 -15.14
C LEU A 115 15.88 -7.10 -14.72
N ALA A 116 14.63 -7.43 -14.38
CA ALA A 116 13.67 -6.44 -13.89
C ALA A 116 14.17 -5.75 -12.61
N LEU A 117 14.71 -6.48 -11.64
CA LEU A 117 15.25 -5.91 -10.40
C LEU A 117 16.44 -4.99 -10.63
N ILE A 118 17.30 -5.30 -11.62
CA ILE A 118 18.42 -4.44 -12.03
C ILE A 118 17.87 -3.12 -12.57
N ALA A 119 16.92 -3.19 -13.53
CA ALA A 119 16.29 -2.02 -14.13
C ALA A 119 15.54 -1.17 -13.09
N ILE A 120 14.77 -1.80 -12.19
CA ILE A 120 14.05 -1.10 -11.11
C ILE A 120 15.02 -0.31 -10.25
N ARG A 121 16.06 -0.94 -9.71
CA ARG A 121 17.03 -0.24 -8.85
C ARG A 121 17.73 0.89 -9.59
N HIS A 122 18.05 0.71 -10.86
CA HIS A 122 18.69 1.74 -11.66
C HIS A 122 17.75 2.94 -11.89
N VAL A 123 16.53 2.70 -12.40
CA VAL A 123 15.56 3.77 -12.73
C VAL A 123 15.16 4.59 -11.50
N PHE A 124 15.05 3.94 -10.34
CA PHE A 124 14.69 4.62 -9.09
C PHE A 124 15.91 5.10 -8.28
N GLY A 125 17.14 4.72 -8.65
CA GLY A 125 18.37 5.03 -7.93
C GLY A 125 18.37 4.51 -6.49
N LEU A 126 17.80 3.32 -6.26
CA LEU A 126 17.60 2.77 -4.93
C LEU A 126 18.58 1.63 -4.62
N HIS A 127 18.97 1.55 -3.36
CA HIS A 127 19.71 0.42 -2.83
C HIS A 127 18.79 -0.79 -2.59
N ARG A 128 19.40 -1.98 -2.47
CA ARG A 128 18.67 -3.24 -2.29
C ARG A 128 17.74 -3.23 -1.07
N GLU A 129 18.14 -2.58 0.00
CA GLU A 129 17.41 -2.50 1.28
C GLU A 129 16.12 -1.67 1.19
N GLN A 130 15.96 -0.88 0.13
CA GLN A 130 14.78 -0.05 -0.13
C GLN A 130 13.80 -0.73 -1.10
N VAL A 131 14.13 -1.93 -1.59
CA VAL A 131 13.30 -2.70 -2.54
C VAL A 131 12.84 -3.99 -1.87
N PHE A 132 11.57 -4.03 -1.51
CA PHE A 132 10.93 -5.19 -0.86
C PHE A 132 10.25 -6.05 -1.91
N ILE A 133 10.60 -7.34 -1.92
CA ILE A 133 10.13 -8.29 -2.93
C ILE A 133 9.15 -9.25 -2.27
N LYS A 134 8.00 -9.45 -2.91
CA LYS A 134 7.02 -10.51 -2.57
C LYS A 134 6.72 -11.34 -3.81
N VAL A 135 6.71 -12.65 -3.63
CA VAL A 135 6.29 -13.59 -4.67
C VAL A 135 4.85 -13.97 -4.40
N ARG A 136 3.94 -13.64 -5.31
CA ARG A 136 2.55 -14.08 -5.25
C ARG A 136 2.41 -15.46 -5.88
N SER A 137 2.53 -16.50 -5.06
CA SER A 137 2.06 -17.83 -5.41
C SER A 137 0.54 -17.92 -5.16
N ARG A 138 -0.16 -18.80 -5.91
CA ARG A 138 -1.57 -19.10 -5.64
C ARG A 138 -1.69 -19.70 -4.23
N GLN A 139 -2.17 -18.91 -3.31
CA GLN A 139 -2.43 -19.37 -1.94
C GLN A 139 -3.80 -20.05 -1.86
N LYS A 140 -3.89 -21.12 -1.06
CA LYS A 140 -5.15 -21.81 -0.75
C LYS A 140 -5.57 -21.49 0.69
N GLY A 141 -6.82 -21.06 0.88
CA GLY A 141 -7.40 -20.86 2.21
C GLY A 141 -6.94 -19.57 2.92
N ASN A 142 -6.86 -19.61 4.25
CA ASN A 142 -6.62 -18.45 5.11
C ASN A 142 -5.14 -18.01 5.21
N GLN A 143 -4.25 -18.60 4.44
CA GLN A 143 -2.80 -18.28 4.48
C GLN A 143 -2.48 -16.81 4.19
N GLN A 144 -3.35 -16.11 3.46
CA GLN A 144 -3.19 -14.68 3.18
C GLN A 144 -3.26 -13.79 4.43
N TYR A 145 -3.86 -14.29 5.52
CA TYR A 145 -3.99 -13.56 6.80
C TYR A 145 -2.92 -13.92 7.81
N GLU A 146 -2.08 -14.90 7.50
CA GLU A 146 -1.02 -15.34 8.40
C GLU A 146 0.17 -14.37 8.37
N LYS A 147 0.71 -14.12 9.56
CA LYS A 147 1.91 -13.31 9.72
C LYS A 147 3.12 -14.09 9.21
N GLN A 148 3.78 -13.57 8.16
CA GLN A 148 4.95 -14.20 7.52
C GLN A 148 6.29 -13.84 8.17
N GLY A 149 6.31 -12.82 9.02
CA GLY A 149 7.50 -12.32 9.70
C GLY A 149 7.19 -11.68 11.05
N SER A 150 8.22 -11.26 11.75
CA SER A 150 8.10 -10.65 13.09
C SER A 150 8.95 -9.40 13.27
N LYS A 151 9.39 -8.77 12.17
CA LYS A 151 10.24 -7.57 12.24
C LYS A 151 9.54 -6.36 12.83
N GLY A 152 8.21 -6.30 12.77
CA GLY A 152 7.39 -5.23 13.34
C GLY A 152 7.63 -3.85 12.74
N LYS A 153 8.35 -3.76 11.60
CA LYS A 153 8.73 -2.49 10.99
C LYS A 153 7.59 -1.95 10.13
N PHE A 154 6.97 -0.91 10.61
CA PHE A 154 5.97 -0.16 9.87
C PHE A 154 6.57 1.10 9.27
N VAL A 155 6.05 1.49 8.11
CA VAL A 155 6.41 2.72 7.41
C VAL A 155 5.17 3.59 7.31
N GLU A 156 5.31 4.87 7.61
CA GLU A 156 4.26 5.86 7.45
C GLU A 156 4.20 6.32 6.01
N VAL A 157 3.01 6.28 5.43
CA VAL A 157 2.74 6.76 4.07
C VAL A 157 1.57 7.71 4.08
N ARG A 158 1.46 8.54 3.06
CA ARG A 158 0.38 9.50 2.96
C ARG A 158 -0.54 9.22 1.77
N GLU A 159 -1.83 9.27 2.05
CA GLU A 159 -2.88 9.25 1.04
C GLU A 159 -3.84 10.43 1.27
N GLY A 160 -3.67 11.51 0.50
CA GLY A 160 -4.40 12.75 0.71
C GLY A 160 -4.10 13.38 2.08
N GLN A 161 -5.11 13.48 2.93
CA GLN A 161 -4.98 13.97 4.30
C GLN A 161 -4.61 12.86 5.31
N ALA A 162 -4.76 11.59 4.93
CA ALA A 162 -4.54 10.47 5.82
C ALA A 162 -3.06 10.07 5.88
N TRP A 163 -2.55 9.87 7.10
CA TRP A 163 -1.33 9.15 7.38
C TRP A 163 -1.66 7.70 7.68
N LEU A 164 -0.98 6.78 7.04
CA LEU A 164 -1.27 5.36 7.10
C LEU A 164 0.01 4.57 7.34
N LEU A 165 -0.10 3.48 8.06
CA LEU A 165 1.00 2.54 8.27
C LEU A 165 0.94 1.44 7.21
N VAL A 166 2.09 1.10 6.65
CA VAL A 166 2.29 -0.06 5.79
C VAL A 166 3.40 -0.95 6.35
N ASN A 167 3.36 -2.24 6.01
CA ASN A 167 4.37 -3.22 6.41
C ASN A 167 4.73 -4.09 5.21
N PHE A 168 6.02 -4.14 4.86
CA PHE A 168 6.50 -4.85 3.67
C PHE A 168 7.00 -6.27 3.97
N THR A 169 7.19 -6.63 5.23
CA THR A 169 7.92 -7.84 5.61
C THR A 169 7.08 -8.89 6.29
N ASP A 170 6.15 -8.48 7.14
CA ASP A 170 5.50 -9.40 8.08
C ASP A 170 4.20 -10.00 7.55
N TYR A 171 3.59 -9.40 6.53
CA TYR A 171 2.31 -9.80 5.95
C TYR A 171 2.43 -9.99 4.45
N LEU A 172 1.49 -10.69 3.85
CA LEU A 172 1.44 -10.87 2.40
C LEU A 172 1.20 -9.54 1.69
N ASP A 173 0.19 -8.82 2.14
CA ASP A 173 -0.17 -7.51 1.61
C ASP A 173 0.38 -6.40 2.53
N THR A 174 0.57 -5.21 1.96
CA THR A 174 1.20 -4.09 2.66
C THR A 174 0.36 -3.43 3.74
N GLY A 175 -0.92 -3.77 3.83
CA GLY A 175 -1.89 -3.08 4.69
C GLY A 175 -2.67 -1.97 3.99
N LEU A 176 -2.33 -1.64 2.75
CA LEU A 176 -2.97 -0.60 1.97
C LEU A 176 -3.17 -1.05 0.51
N PHE A 177 -4.41 -1.21 0.07
CA PHE A 177 -4.77 -1.49 -1.31
C PHE A 177 -4.84 -0.18 -2.11
N LEU A 178 -3.86 0.05 -3.00
CA LEU A 178 -3.74 1.30 -3.75
C LEU A 178 -4.86 1.51 -4.78
N ASP A 179 -5.35 0.43 -5.35
CA ASP A 179 -6.44 0.40 -6.33
C ASP A 179 -7.81 0.78 -5.74
N HIS A 180 -8.00 0.62 -4.43
CA HIS A 180 -9.23 1.02 -3.74
C HIS A 180 -9.28 2.52 -3.39
N ARG A 181 -8.23 3.30 -3.66
CA ARG A 181 -8.18 4.74 -3.34
C ARG A 181 -9.36 5.54 -3.87
N PRO A 182 -9.78 5.42 -5.15
CA PRO A 182 -10.91 6.20 -5.66
C PRO A 182 -12.19 5.93 -4.87
N LEU A 183 -12.43 4.66 -4.53
CA LEU A 183 -13.59 4.27 -3.73
C LEU A 183 -13.50 4.84 -2.30
N ARG A 184 -12.33 4.76 -1.66
CA ARG A 184 -12.14 5.32 -0.30
C ARG A 184 -12.41 6.82 -0.25
N LEU A 185 -11.89 7.57 -1.22
CA LEU A 185 -12.09 9.01 -1.29
C LEU A 185 -13.56 9.38 -1.50
N ARG A 186 -14.27 8.64 -2.35
CA ARG A 186 -15.71 8.82 -2.54
C ARG A 186 -16.50 8.50 -1.28
N MET A 187 -16.22 7.37 -0.62
CA MET A 187 -16.85 7.02 0.66
C MET A 187 -16.60 8.09 1.72
N ALA A 188 -15.39 8.62 1.79
CA ALA A 188 -15.03 9.69 2.71
C ALA A 188 -15.86 10.95 2.47
N GLU A 189 -15.97 11.40 1.24
CA GLU A 189 -16.79 12.56 0.86
C GLU A 189 -18.24 12.37 1.23
N GLU A 190 -18.83 11.20 0.93
CA GLU A 190 -20.22 10.86 1.23
C GLU A 190 -20.49 10.68 2.74
N SER A 191 -19.44 10.51 3.56
CA SER A 191 -19.54 10.26 5.01
C SER A 191 -19.65 11.53 5.86
N LYS A 192 -19.42 12.70 5.28
CA LYS A 192 -19.40 13.96 6.02
C LYS A 192 -20.69 14.18 6.81
N GLY A 193 -20.56 14.39 8.14
CA GLY A 193 -21.68 14.56 9.06
C GLY A 193 -22.52 13.30 9.32
N LYS A 194 -22.15 12.15 8.77
CA LYS A 194 -22.89 10.88 8.91
C LYS A 194 -22.17 9.89 9.82
N HIS A 195 -22.86 8.81 10.17
CA HIS A 195 -22.30 7.65 10.85
C HIS A 195 -21.81 6.65 9.79
N PHE A 196 -20.50 6.32 9.84
CA PHE A 196 -19.86 5.43 8.87
C PHE A 196 -19.63 4.04 9.46
N LEU A 197 -20.17 3.01 8.82
CA LEU A 197 -19.95 1.61 9.16
C LEU A 197 -19.04 0.94 8.13
N ASN A 198 -17.90 0.44 8.57
CA ASN A 198 -16.93 -0.29 7.76
C ASN A 198 -16.91 -1.77 8.17
N LEU A 199 -17.49 -2.61 7.32
CA LEU A 199 -17.51 -4.07 7.48
C LEU A 199 -16.33 -4.68 6.68
N PHE A 200 -15.69 -5.73 7.24
CA PHE A 200 -14.47 -6.32 6.65
C PHE A 200 -13.37 -5.28 6.51
N ALA A 201 -13.14 -4.56 7.59
CA ALA A 201 -12.46 -3.28 7.55
C ALA A 201 -10.95 -3.38 7.30
N TYR A 202 -10.36 -4.58 7.44
CA TYR A 202 -8.92 -4.80 7.31
C TYR A 202 -8.14 -3.86 8.24
N THR A 203 -7.24 -3.05 7.72
CA THR A 203 -6.44 -2.07 8.49
C THR A 203 -7.17 -0.75 8.76
N GLY A 204 -8.48 -0.68 8.51
CA GLY A 204 -9.34 0.46 8.84
C GLY A 204 -9.12 1.72 7.99
N VAL A 205 -8.41 1.62 6.87
CA VAL A 205 -8.05 2.80 6.06
C VAL A 205 -9.27 3.61 5.62
N ALA A 206 -10.36 2.95 5.17
CA ALA A 206 -11.58 3.65 4.77
C ALA A 206 -12.21 4.41 5.94
N SER A 207 -12.16 3.85 7.15
CA SER A 207 -12.67 4.51 8.36
C SER A 207 -11.85 5.75 8.74
N VAL A 208 -10.51 5.68 8.57
CA VAL A 208 -9.63 6.84 8.78
C VAL A 208 -9.98 7.95 7.79
N HIS A 209 -10.14 7.63 6.51
CA HIS A 209 -10.55 8.62 5.51
C HIS A 209 -11.92 9.24 5.80
N ALA A 210 -12.91 8.43 6.21
CA ALA A 210 -14.23 8.92 6.58
C ALA A 210 -14.16 9.86 7.79
N ALA A 211 -13.35 9.52 8.79
CA ALA A 211 -13.14 10.34 9.97
C ALA A 211 -12.52 11.69 9.61
N LEU A 212 -11.45 11.68 8.81
CA LEU A 212 -10.76 12.90 8.35
C LEU A 212 -11.66 13.78 7.46
N ALA A 213 -12.59 13.19 6.73
CA ALA A 213 -13.57 13.93 5.93
C ALA A 213 -14.72 14.53 6.77
N GLY A 214 -14.78 14.26 8.07
CA GLY A 214 -15.76 14.83 8.98
C GLY A 214 -16.99 13.95 9.20
N ALA A 215 -16.86 12.62 9.14
CA ALA A 215 -17.89 11.72 9.63
C ALA A 215 -18.17 11.97 11.11
N ALA A 216 -19.45 11.94 11.53
CA ALA A 216 -19.84 12.14 12.92
C ALA A 216 -19.33 11.01 13.83
N SER A 217 -19.27 9.78 13.30
CA SER A 217 -18.64 8.63 13.96
C SER A 217 -18.25 7.57 12.94
N THR A 218 -17.33 6.70 13.31
CA THR A 218 -16.99 5.51 12.54
C THR A 218 -17.07 4.26 13.40
N VAL A 219 -17.63 3.18 12.84
CA VAL A 219 -17.60 1.84 13.39
C VAL A 219 -16.81 0.96 12.45
N THR A 220 -15.76 0.32 12.96
CA THR A 220 -14.82 -0.48 12.17
C THR A 220 -14.86 -1.91 12.67
N LEU A 221 -15.28 -2.85 11.82
CA LEU A 221 -15.51 -4.25 12.16
C LEU A 221 -14.64 -5.16 11.30
N ASP A 222 -13.88 -6.02 11.94
CA ASP A 222 -13.10 -7.09 11.29
C ASP A 222 -13.02 -8.33 12.20
N LEU A 223 -12.81 -9.51 11.63
CA LEU A 223 -12.61 -10.74 12.38
C LEU A 223 -11.18 -10.88 12.91
N SER A 224 -10.22 -10.17 12.32
CA SER A 224 -8.82 -10.25 12.67
C SER A 224 -8.43 -9.23 13.74
N PRO A 225 -8.09 -9.68 14.97
CA PRO A 225 -7.58 -8.79 16.02
C PRO A 225 -6.32 -8.04 15.58
N THR A 226 -5.48 -8.69 14.79
CA THR A 226 -4.24 -8.11 14.26
C THR A 226 -4.52 -6.92 13.37
N TYR A 227 -5.49 -7.03 12.46
CA TYR A 227 -5.83 -5.93 11.57
C TYR A 227 -6.59 -4.81 12.29
N LEU A 228 -7.40 -5.12 13.29
CA LEU A 228 -8.02 -4.09 14.11
C LEU A 228 -7.00 -3.34 14.98
N ALA A 229 -6.00 -4.03 15.53
CA ALA A 229 -4.89 -3.36 16.21
C ALA A 229 -4.09 -2.45 15.25
N TRP A 230 -3.98 -2.86 13.99
CA TRP A 230 -3.38 -2.00 12.95
C TRP A 230 -4.29 -0.80 12.61
N ALA A 231 -5.59 -1.01 12.49
CA ALA A 231 -6.56 0.06 12.32
C ALA A 231 -6.49 1.08 13.46
N GLU A 232 -6.38 0.63 14.71
CA GLU A 232 -6.19 1.50 15.87
C GLU A 232 -4.93 2.37 15.73
N ARG A 233 -3.83 1.78 15.27
CA ARG A 233 -2.60 2.54 15.04
C ARG A 233 -2.76 3.56 13.91
N ASN A 234 -3.47 3.21 12.83
CA ASN A 234 -3.80 4.15 11.76
C ASN A 234 -4.65 5.32 12.27
N PHE A 235 -5.61 5.06 13.14
CA PHE A 235 -6.37 6.12 13.81
C PHE A 235 -5.50 6.98 14.71
N ALA A 236 -4.60 6.37 15.49
CA ALA A 236 -3.73 7.09 16.42
C ALA A 236 -2.72 8.00 15.70
N LEU A 237 -2.35 7.64 14.46
CA LEU A 237 -1.42 8.41 13.64
C LEU A 237 -2.05 9.71 13.10
N ASN A 238 -3.39 9.77 13.03
CA ASN A 238 -4.15 10.91 12.53
C ASN A 238 -4.85 11.68 13.65
#